data_65ffede327ca3dbbff5f9f41782f1511
#
_entry.id   65ffede327ca3dbbff5f9f41782f1511
#
_cell.length_a   1.000
_cell.length_b   1.000
_cell.length_c   1.000
_cell.angle_alpha   90.00
_cell.angle_beta   90.00
_cell.angle_gamma   90.00
#
_symmetry.space_group_name_H-M   'P 1'
#
loop_
_entity.id
_entity.type
_entity.pdbx_description
1 polymer ?
#
loop_
_entity_poly.entity_id
_entity_poly.type
_entity_poly.pdbx_seq_one_letter_code
_entity_poly.pdbx_strand_id
1 'polypeptide(L)'
;MDANEDDSDSSSSQRWESPGYETLRLLVPELDSSRYHKGQAGKIGVVGGCSEYTGAPYFAAMSALRMGADLAHVFCAEGAGQVIKSYSPELIVHPYLREGVKDVTVIVDGEEVHAVTYDEDAVFEAMERTT
;
A
#
# COMPACT_ATOMS: atom_id res chain seq x y z
N MET A 1 -17.98 48.68 36.45
CA MET A 1 -16.89 48.28 37.32
C MET A 1 -16.87 46.79 37.29
N ASP A 2 -16.14 46.33 36.40
CA ASP A 2 -14.79 45.78 36.30
C ASP A 2 -14.81 44.31 36.65
N ALA A 3 -14.28 43.44 36.04
CA ALA A 3 -13.33 43.29 34.98
C ALA A 3 -13.55 41.91 34.41
N ASN A 4 -13.51 41.87 33.15
CA ASN A 4 -13.39 40.66 32.40
C ASN A 4 -11.92 40.23 32.48
N GLU A 5 -11.62 39.13 33.14
CA GLU A 5 -10.33 38.48 33.01
C GLU A 5 -10.43 37.40 31.97
N ASP A 6 -9.76 37.69 30.89
CA ASP A 6 -9.34 36.81 29.83
C ASP A 6 -8.55 35.63 30.41
N ASP A 7 -9.20 34.48 30.53
CA ASP A 7 -8.56 33.19 30.87
C ASP A 7 -8.65 32.19 29.71
N SER A 8 -8.31 32.69 28.55
CA SER A 8 -8.21 31.86 27.37
C SER A 8 -6.83 32.04 26.74
N ASP A 9 -5.85 31.26 27.08
CA ASP A 9 -4.79 30.79 26.17
C ASP A 9 -3.57 30.14 26.83
N SER A 10 -3.63 29.71 28.07
CA SER A 10 -2.49 29.01 28.68
C SER A 10 -2.56 27.48 28.53
N SER A 11 -3.70 26.93 28.12
CA SER A 11 -3.87 25.47 28.03
C SER A 11 -3.42 24.88 26.69
N SER A 12 -3.32 25.68 25.65
CA SER A 12 -2.91 25.21 24.31
C SER A 12 -1.39 25.04 24.17
N SER A 13 -0.61 25.89 24.84
CA SER A 13 0.86 25.82 24.78
C SER A 13 1.45 24.67 25.59
N GLN A 14 0.81 24.25 26.66
CA GLN A 14 1.30 23.16 27.51
C GLN A 14 1.08 21.76 26.92
N ARG A 15 0.20 21.63 25.92
CA ARG A 15 -0.11 20.36 25.28
C ARG A 15 1.05 19.80 24.45
N TRP A 16 1.94 20.67 23.96
CA TRP A 16 3.06 20.32 23.11
C TRP A 16 4.33 19.94 23.87
N GLU A 17 4.37 20.20 25.15
CA GLU A 17 5.52 19.92 26.04
C GLU A 17 5.37 18.59 26.79
N SER A 18 4.35 17.78 26.50
CA SER A 18 4.20 16.48 27.15
C SER A 18 5.30 15.50 26.69
N PRO A 19 5.82 14.65 27.60
CA PRO A 19 6.82 13.63 27.26
C PRO A 19 6.37 12.70 26.11
N GLY A 20 5.06 12.50 25.96
CA GLY A 20 4.48 11.73 24.86
C GLY A 20 4.61 12.41 23.50
N TYR A 21 4.58 13.74 23.45
CA TYR A 21 4.75 14.48 22.21
C TYR A 21 6.19 14.39 21.67
N GLU A 22 7.19 14.51 22.55
CA GLU A 22 8.59 14.33 22.16
C GLU A 22 8.84 12.91 21.61
N THR A 23 8.25 11.91 22.24
CA THR A 23 8.34 10.54 21.74
C THR A 23 7.67 10.39 20.37
N LEU A 24 6.52 11.02 20.14
CA LEU A 24 5.83 11.01 18.85
C LEU A 24 6.64 11.73 17.77
N ARG A 25 7.30 12.83 18.07
CA ARG A 25 8.19 13.52 17.11
C ARG A 25 9.36 12.66 16.65
N LEU A 26 9.87 11.79 17.51
CA LEU A 26 10.94 10.86 17.15
C LEU A 26 10.44 9.74 16.23
N LEU A 27 9.16 9.38 16.32
CA LEU A 27 8.55 8.33 15.51
C LEU A 27 8.02 8.85 14.16
N VAL A 28 7.65 10.12 14.10
CA VAL A 28 7.14 10.75 12.87
C VAL A 28 8.27 11.58 12.25
N PRO A 29 8.81 11.18 11.10
CA PRO A 29 9.85 11.96 10.43
C PRO A 29 9.31 13.33 10.01
N GLU A 30 10.13 14.37 10.14
CA GLU A 30 9.79 15.68 9.60
C GLU A 30 9.69 15.59 8.08
N LEU A 31 8.53 15.98 7.53
CA LEU A 31 8.31 16.06 6.09
C LEU A 31 8.97 17.35 5.53
N ASP A 32 10.28 17.33 5.43
CA ASP A 32 11.04 18.41 4.83
C ASP A 32 11.25 18.12 3.34
N SER A 33 10.61 18.91 2.49
CA SER A 33 10.69 18.77 1.03
C SER A 33 12.11 18.98 0.47
N SER A 34 13.03 19.56 1.23
CA SER A 34 14.44 19.71 0.85
C SER A 34 15.25 18.43 1.06
N ARG A 35 14.78 17.56 1.95
CA ARG A 35 15.44 16.31 2.35
C ARG A 35 14.78 15.05 1.80
N TYR A 36 13.48 15.11 1.57
CA TYR A 36 12.69 13.97 1.14
C TYR A 36 12.18 14.12 -0.28
N HIS A 37 12.35 13.09 -1.07
CA HIS A 37 11.81 12.99 -2.42
C HIS A 37 10.92 11.74 -2.55
N LYS A 38 10.05 11.76 -3.54
CA LYS A 38 9.09 10.68 -3.80
C LYS A 38 9.79 9.32 -3.95
N GLY A 39 9.34 8.34 -3.20
CA GLY A 39 9.88 6.99 -3.16
C GLY A 39 10.84 6.72 -2.00
N GLN A 40 11.23 7.75 -1.25
CA GLN A 40 12.20 7.60 -0.14
C GLN A 40 11.59 6.96 1.10
N ALA A 41 10.32 7.18 1.39
CA ALA A 41 9.62 6.52 2.49
C ALA A 41 9.22 5.06 2.18
N GLY A 42 9.61 4.58 1.00
CA GLY A 42 9.48 3.19 0.59
C GLY A 42 8.62 3.01 -0.66
N LYS A 43 9.03 2.06 -1.47
CA LYS A 43 8.29 1.56 -2.62
C LYS A 43 7.89 0.12 -2.33
N ILE A 44 6.62 -0.18 -2.36
CA ILE A 44 6.10 -1.50 -2.05
C ILE A 44 5.59 -2.16 -3.33
N GLY A 45 5.99 -3.40 -3.54
CA GLY A 45 5.49 -4.25 -4.61
C GLY A 45 4.55 -5.31 -4.06
N VAL A 46 3.36 -5.41 -4.60
CA VAL A 46 2.38 -6.45 -4.30
C VAL A 46 2.18 -7.28 -5.56
N VAL A 47 2.43 -8.58 -5.46
CA VAL A 47 2.25 -9.52 -6.58
C VAL A 47 0.99 -10.34 -6.33
N GLY A 48 0.03 -10.28 -7.24
CA GLY A 48 -1.21 -11.03 -7.14
C GLY A 48 -2.38 -10.34 -7.82
N GLY A 49 -3.48 -11.04 -7.91
CA GLY A 49 -4.70 -10.61 -8.57
C GLY A 49 -4.88 -11.27 -9.93
N CYS A 50 -6.02 -11.91 -10.10
CA CYS A 50 -6.47 -12.52 -11.33
C CYS A 50 -7.86 -12.00 -11.70
N SER A 51 -8.41 -12.44 -12.81
CA SER A 51 -9.74 -12.03 -13.27
C SER A 51 -10.84 -12.24 -12.23
N GLU A 52 -10.70 -13.26 -11.38
CA GLU A 52 -11.68 -13.61 -10.35
C GLU A 52 -11.43 -12.91 -9.01
N TYR A 53 -10.16 -12.61 -8.68
CA TYR A 53 -9.76 -12.07 -7.37
C TYR A 53 -8.91 -10.81 -7.51
N THR A 54 -9.54 -9.66 -7.36
CA THR A 54 -8.91 -8.35 -7.49
C THR A 54 -8.74 -7.59 -6.17
N GLY A 55 -9.50 -7.99 -5.14
CA GLY A 55 -9.58 -7.25 -3.88
C GLY A 55 -8.33 -7.38 -3.01
N ALA A 56 -7.77 -8.57 -2.88
CA ALA A 56 -6.64 -8.83 -1.98
C ALA A 56 -5.40 -7.97 -2.29
N PRO A 57 -4.90 -7.89 -3.54
CA PRO A 57 -3.78 -7.03 -3.88
C PRO A 57 -4.10 -5.54 -3.70
N TYR A 58 -5.34 -5.13 -3.94
CA TYR A 58 -5.79 -3.77 -3.68
C TYR A 58 -5.65 -3.42 -2.19
N PHE A 59 -6.23 -4.25 -1.31
CA PHE A 59 -6.17 -3.98 0.13
C PHE A 59 -4.75 -4.01 0.68
N ALA A 60 -3.90 -4.93 0.23
CA ALA A 60 -2.50 -4.99 0.64
C ALA A 60 -1.75 -3.72 0.24
N ALA A 61 -1.88 -3.27 -1.00
CA ALA A 61 -1.22 -2.08 -1.52
C ALA A 61 -1.74 -0.80 -0.83
N MET A 62 -3.05 -0.66 -0.63
CA MET A 62 -3.63 0.49 0.06
C MET A 62 -3.23 0.53 1.53
N SER A 63 -3.11 -0.63 2.20
CA SER A 63 -2.63 -0.69 3.57
C SER A 63 -1.19 -0.19 3.67
N ALA A 64 -0.32 -0.55 2.73
CA ALA A 64 1.05 -0.07 2.68
C ALA A 64 1.13 1.47 2.52
N LEU A 65 0.35 2.05 1.62
CA LEU A 65 0.26 3.52 1.46
C LEU A 65 -0.22 4.21 2.74
N ARG A 66 -1.23 3.65 3.41
CA ARG A 66 -1.76 4.20 4.66
C ARG A 66 -0.80 4.08 5.84
N MET A 67 0.11 3.12 5.78
CA MET A 67 1.19 2.96 6.77
C MET A 67 2.39 3.88 6.51
N GLY A 68 2.38 4.63 5.40
CA GLY A 68 3.40 5.64 5.11
C GLY A 68 4.34 5.32 3.96
N ALA A 69 4.09 4.27 3.18
CA ALA A 69 4.83 4.04 1.94
C ALA A 69 4.50 5.13 0.91
N ASP A 70 5.50 5.59 0.16
CA ASP A 70 5.32 6.63 -0.86
C ASP A 70 4.68 6.11 -2.13
N LEU A 71 5.00 4.87 -2.50
CA LEU A 71 4.54 4.24 -3.72
C LEU A 71 4.13 2.80 -3.47
N ALA A 72 3.02 2.40 -4.07
CA ALA A 72 2.58 1.01 -4.09
C ALA A 72 2.35 0.55 -5.54
N HIS A 73 3.07 -0.48 -5.92
CA HIS A 73 3.02 -1.14 -7.20
C HIS A 73 2.29 -2.47 -7.07
N VAL A 74 1.30 -2.70 -7.92
CA VAL A 74 0.56 -3.97 -7.97
C VAL A 74 0.87 -4.65 -9.28
N PHE A 75 1.48 -5.82 -9.21
CA PHE A 75 1.74 -6.69 -10.36
C PHE A 75 0.65 -7.76 -10.41
N CYS A 76 -0.18 -7.73 -11.42
CA CYS A 76 -1.34 -8.60 -11.51
C CYS A 76 -1.51 -9.18 -12.91
N ALA A 77 -2.42 -10.15 -13.03
CA ALA A 77 -2.83 -10.67 -14.32
C ALA A 77 -3.53 -9.58 -15.15
N GLU A 78 -3.45 -9.72 -16.47
CA GLU A 78 -4.01 -8.76 -17.43
C GLU A 78 -5.49 -8.48 -17.17
N GLY A 79 -6.28 -9.54 -16.92
CA GLY A 79 -7.72 -9.42 -16.64
C GLY A 79 -8.06 -8.66 -15.36
N ALA A 80 -7.17 -8.65 -14.37
CA ALA A 80 -7.36 -7.93 -13.10
C ALA A 80 -7.00 -6.45 -13.19
N GLY A 81 -6.11 -6.07 -14.10
CA GLY A 81 -5.46 -4.75 -14.11
C GLY A 81 -6.42 -3.58 -14.16
N GLN A 82 -7.39 -3.62 -15.06
CA GLN A 82 -8.37 -2.54 -15.21
C GLN A 82 -9.29 -2.40 -14.00
N VAL A 83 -9.67 -3.53 -13.41
CA VAL A 83 -10.54 -3.55 -12.23
C VAL A 83 -9.82 -2.95 -11.04
N ILE A 84 -8.56 -3.36 -10.79
CA ILE A 84 -7.77 -2.83 -9.67
C ILE A 84 -7.51 -1.31 -9.85
N LYS A 85 -7.20 -0.86 -11.08
CA LYS A 85 -7.06 0.57 -11.38
C LYS A 85 -8.31 1.38 -11.09
N SER A 86 -9.48 0.78 -11.24
CA SER A 86 -10.75 1.46 -10.98
C SER A 86 -11.03 1.69 -9.50
N TYR A 87 -10.39 0.93 -8.60
CA TYR A 87 -10.60 1.06 -7.16
C TYR A 87 -9.93 2.30 -6.55
N SER A 88 -8.72 2.65 -7.04
CA SER A 88 -8.00 3.85 -6.56
C SER A 88 -6.98 4.35 -7.58
N PRO A 89 -6.93 5.68 -7.81
CA PRO A 89 -5.91 6.28 -8.66
C PRO A 89 -4.52 6.33 -8.02
N GLU A 90 -4.40 6.03 -6.73
CA GLU A 90 -3.13 6.08 -6.00
C GLU A 90 -2.23 4.88 -6.30
N LEU A 91 -2.79 3.77 -6.79
CA LEU A 91 -2.05 2.55 -7.08
C LEU A 91 -1.44 2.57 -8.48
N ILE A 92 -0.19 2.13 -8.55
CA ILE A 92 0.49 1.90 -9.83
C ILE A 92 0.30 0.42 -10.18
N VAL A 93 -0.54 0.14 -11.18
CA VAL A 93 -0.92 -1.23 -11.54
C VAL A 93 -0.24 -1.67 -12.82
N HIS A 94 0.43 -2.82 -12.75
CA HIS A 94 1.19 -3.46 -13.81
C HIS A 94 0.51 -4.78 -14.20
N PRO A 95 -0.30 -4.83 -15.26
CA PRO A 95 -1.00 -6.03 -15.69
C PRO A 95 -0.12 -6.88 -16.59
N TYR A 96 1.03 -7.31 -16.09
CA TYR A 96 2.04 -8.02 -16.90
C TYR A 96 2.06 -9.51 -16.67
N LEU A 97 1.40 -9.99 -15.62
CA LEU A 97 1.38 -11.41 -15.31
C LEU A 97 0.42 -12.13 -16.25
N ARG A 98 0.87 -13.22 -16.80
CA ARG A 98 0.04 -14.11 -17.60
C ARG A 98 -0.52 -15.20 -16.69
N GLU A 99 -1.82 -15.41 -16.76
CA GLU A 99 -2.44 -16.57 -16.16
C GLU A 99 -1.94 -17.78 -16.94
N GLY A 100 -0.97 -18.47 -16.38
CA GLY A 100 -0.48 -19.72 -16.95
C GLY A 100 -1.52 -20.79 -16.68
N VAL A 101 -2.13 -21.34 -17.72
CA VAL A 101 -2.95 -22.54 -17.63
C VAL A 101 -1.99 -23.71 -17.45
N LYS A 102 -1.46 -23.89 -16.25
CA LYS A 102 -1.11 -25.21 -15.77
C LYS A 102 -2.32 -25.65 -14.97
N ASP A 103 -3.06 -26.59 -15.50
CA ASP A 103 -4.08 -27.32 -14.75
C ASP A 103 -3.39 -28.02 -13.57
N VAL A 104 -3.21 -27.30 -12.50
CA VAL A 104 -2.80 -27.88 -11.23
C VAL A 104 -4.08 -28.27 -10.52
N THR A 105 -4.44 -29.53 -10.63
CA THR A 105 -5.51 -30.11 -9.86
C THR A 105 -5.00 -30.31 -8.43
N VAL A 106 -5.47 -29.52 -7.49
CA VAL A 106 -5.19 -29.69 -6.07
C VAL A 106 -6.39 -30.39 -5.44
N ILE A 107 -6.14 -31.50 -4.77
CA ILE A 107 -7.19 -32.20 -4.00
C ILE A 107 -7.28 -31.56 -2.62
N VAL A 108 -8.37 -30.84 -2.35
CA VAL A 108 -8.68 -30.29 -1.04
C VAL A 108 -9.93 -31.01 -0.51
N ASP A 109 -9.80 -31.66 0.64
CA ASP A 109 -10.88 -32.42 1.29
C ASP A 109 -11.56 -33.49 0.39
N GLY A 110 -10.81 -34.04 -0.60
CA GLY A 110 -11.29 -35.06 -1.52
C GLY A 110 -12.02 -34.54 -2.76
N GLU A 111 -12.11 -33.23 -2.95
CA GLU A 111 -12.61 -32.58 -4.15
C GLU A 111 -11.46 -32.04 -5.02
N GLU A 112 -11.58 -32.16 -6.33
CA GLU A 112 -10.66 -31.60 -7.29
C GLU A 112 -10.91 -30.10 -7.45
N VAL A 113 -9.94 -29.28 -7.00
CA VAL A 113 -9.96 -27.82 -7.18
C VAL A 113 -8.93 -27.42 -8.22
N HIS A 114 -9.38 -26.72 -9.26
CA HIS A 114 -8.49 -26.14 -10.26
C HIS A 114 -7.80 -24.90 -9.68
N ALA A 115 -6.47 -24.93 -9.58
CA ALA A 115 -5.67 -23.80 -9.12
C ALA A 115 -4.99 -23.11 -10.30
N VAL A 116 -5.06 -21.79 -10.35
CA VAL A 116 -4.31 -20.96 -11.30
C VAL A 116 -2.93 -20.69 -10.72
N THR A 117 -1.88 -21.13 -11.42
CA THR A 117 -0.50 -20.80 -11.05
C THR A 117 0.01 -19.65 -11.90
N TYR A 118 0.80 -18.77 -11.31
CA TYR A 118 1.51 -17.73 -12.05
C TYR A 118 2.81 -18.29 -12.63
N ASP A 119 3.18 -17.80 -13.81
CA ASP A 119 4.49 -18.06 -14.38
C ASP A 119 5.54 -17.25 -13.60
N GLU A 120 6.42 -17.95 -12.89
CA GLU A 120 7.44 -17.32 -12.03
C GLU A 120 8.39 -16.44 -12.85
N ASP A 121 8.76 -16.86 -14.05
CA ASP A 121 9.65 -16.11 -14.92
C ASP A 121 9.01 -14.77 -15.35
N ALA A 122 7.72 -14.76 -15.62
CA ALA A 122 6.98 -13.55 -15.97
C ALA A 122 6.89 -12.56 -14.77
N VAL A 123 6.84 -13.07 -13.54
CA VAL A 123 6.86 -12.23 -12.34
C VAL A 123 8.21 -11.52 -12.20
N PHE A 124 9.32 -12.24 -12.32
CA PHE A 124 10.66 -11.67 -12.23
C PHE A 124 10.94 -10.64 -13.32
N GLU A 125 10.59 -10.93 -14.57
CA GLU A 125 10.73 -10.00 -15.69
C GLU A 125 9.93 -8.70 -15.46
N ALA A 126 8.71 -8.80 -14.94
CA ALA A 126 7.87 -7.64 -14.63
C ALA A 126 8.47 -6.77 -13.51
N MET A 127 9.10 -7.40 -12.52
CA MET A 127 9.75 -6.69 -11.41
C MET A 127 11.02 -5.95 -11.88
N GLU A 128 11.82 -6.55 -12.75
CA GLU A 128 13.03 -5.92 -13.29
C GLU A 128 12.74 -4.67 -14.13
N ARG A 129 11.64 -4.63 -14.85
CA ARG A 129 11.23 -3.48 -15.67
C ARG A 129 10.82 -2.24 -14.84
N THR A 130 10.62 -2.38 -13.55
CA THR A 130 10.11 -1.32 -12.67
C THR A 130 11.13 -0.78 -11.70
N THR A 131 12.34 -1.31 -11.68
CA THR A 131 13.47 -0.84 -10.87
C THR A 131 14.22 0.27 -11.56
#